data_fe1d4bd1b4e9bfce0bf1496a4410dd37
#
_entry.id   fe1d4bd1b4e9bfce0bf1496a4410dd37
#
_cell.length_a   1.000
_cell.length_b   1.000
_cell.length_c   1.000
_cell.angle_alpha   90.00
_cell.angle_beta   90.00
_cell.angle_gamma   90.00
#
_symmetry.space_group_name_H-M   'P 1'
#
loop_
_entity.id
_entity.type
_entity.pdbx_description
1 polymer ?
#
loop_
_entity_poly.entity_id
_entity_poly.type
_entity_poly.pdbx_seq_one_letter_code
_entity_poly.pdbx_strand_id
1 'polypeptide(L)'
;FAFWANDLTYEGESVYNYLQVTENERHVSLSTNVLFGVQSVRMKSDSLTGMYYDYALAAPVMAGLDQSNPGRILILGNGTGTFATQCTRYFPGSKISGVEIDDKITDLAKTYFALPETVDVTTYDGRAYLQAIEGQYDVIQVDAYQDITIPFQMSSTEFFTLVKEHLAPGGVMVVNLNMHSDGEGSINQALCDTIASLFPHVYTVDIPGATNRELFASMDGDPLRTLAQEKGSVTASDLRTQLDKVQDGLRHYVGGERILTDDQAPVEVLGMRAIDGLIQAELQYYQKIYREEGLKGLLAQF
;
A
#
# COMPACT_ATOMS: atom_id res chain seq x y z
N PHE A 1 27.99 -1.28 -5.59
CA PHE A 1 27.85 0.20 -5.67
C PHE A 1 27.22 0.57 -7.01
N ALA A 2 26.05 1.26 -6.96
CA ALA A 2 25.31 1.68 -8.15
C ALA A 2 25.90 2.98 -8.75
N PHE A 3 27.19 2.95 -9.12
CA PHE A 3 27.93 4.11 -9.66
C PHE A 3 27.34 4.69 -10.98
N TRP A 4 26.35 4.02 -11.55
CA TRP A 4 25.62 4.46 -12.73
C TRP A 4 24.34 5.27 -12.39
N ALA A 5 23.93 5.30 -11.13
CA ALA A 5 22.73 6.03 -10.72
C ALA A 5 23.08 7.50 -10.46
N ASN A 6 22.58 8.39 -11.31
CA ASN A 6 22.95 9.82 -11.26
C ASN A 6 22.39 10.56 -10.03
N ASP A 7 21.28 10.09 -9.45
CA ASP A 7 20.56 10.74 -8.35
C ASP A 7 20.66 9.96 -7.03
N LEU A 8 21.66 9.06 -6.92
CA LEU A 8 21.85 8.22 -5.73
C LEU A 8 22.37 9.05 -4.56
N THR A 9 21.57 9.11 -3.49
CA THR A 9 21.90 9.86 -2.26
C THR A 9 22.37 8.92 -1.14
N TYR A 10 21.83 7.70 -1.09
CA TYR A 10 22.22 6.69 -0.12
C TYR A 10 22.15 5.29 -0.75
N GLU A 11 23.11 4.45 -0.38
CA GLU A 11 23.15 3.03 -0.71
C GLU A 11 23.61 2.24 0.51
N GLY A 12 22.93 1.14 0.83
CA GLY A 12 23.27 0.29 1.96
C GLY A 12 22.44 -0.98 2.02
N GLU A 13 22.67 -1.73 3.07
CA GLU A 13 21.98 -2.98 3.34
C GLU A 13 21.48 -2.99 4.78
N SER A 14 20.37 -3.66 5.01
CA SER A 14 19.87 -4.08 6.30
C SER A 14 19.87 -5.60 6.40
N VAL A 15 19.32 -6.14 7.48
CA VAL A 15 19.10 -7.59 7.62
C VAL A 15 18.02 -8.08 6.64
N TYR A 16 17.15 -7.18 6.19
CA TYR A 16 15.98 -7.50 5.36
C TYR A 16 16.17 -7.13 3.90
N ASN A 17 16.87 -5.99 3.63
CA ASN A 17 16.82 -5.36 2.33
C ASN A 17 18.17 -4.79 1.89
N TYR A 18 18.40 -4.80 0.58
CA TYR A 18 19.29 -3.86 -0.07
C TYR A 18 18.53 -2.55 -0.30
N LEU A 19 19.10 -1.43 0.07
CA LEU A 19 18.42 -0.14 0.17
C LEU A 19 19.12 0.92 -0.70
N GLN A 20 18.34 1.61 -1.51
CA GLN A 20 18.78 2.80 -2.25
C GLN A 20 17.85 3.96 -2.01
N VAL A 21 18.40 5.13 -1.69
CA VAL A 21 17.68 6.40 -1.70
C VAL A 21 18.16 7.22 -2.87
N THR A 22 17.23 7.62 -3.73
CA THR A 22 17.47 8.54 -4.83
C THR A 22 16.75 9.85 -4.56
N GLU A 23 17.36 10.96 -4.96
CA GLU A 23 16.82 12.29 -4.75
C GLU A 23 16.97 13.15 -6.01
N ASN A 24 15.89 13.74 -6.47
CA ASN A 24 15.87 14.70 -7.55
C ASN A 24 15.18 16.02 -7.14
N GLU A 25 14.95 16.92 -8.08
CA GLU A 25 14.30 18.22 -7.80
C GLU A 25 12.87 18.09 -7.25
N ARG A 26 12.15 16.99 -7.55
CA ARG A 26 10.73 16.83 -7.25
C ARG A 26 10.44 15.93 -6.05
N HIS A 27 11.23 14.89 -5.88
CA HIS A 27 10.97 13.87 -4.86
C HIS A 27 12.23 13.18 -4.36
N VAL A 28 12.10 12.52 -3.23
CA VAL A 28 13.02 11.52 -2.68
C VAL A 28 12.33 10.18 -2.74
N SER A 29 13.02 9.14 -3.20
CA SER A 29 12.47 7.78 -3.35
C SER A 29 13.33 6.76 -2.65
N LEU A 30 12.70 5.77 -2.03
CA LEU A 30 13.33 4.54 -1.54
C LEU A 30 13.03 3.40 -2.52
N SER A 31 14.07 2.67 -2.90
CA SER A 31 13.96 1.36 -3.57
C SER A 31 14.60 0.30 -2.69
N THR A 32 13.95 -0.87 -2.63
CA THR A 32 14.45 -2.04 -1.90
C THR A 32 14.64 -3.17 -2.90
N ASN A 33 15.67 -4.00 -2.74
CA ASN A 33 15.95 -5.22 -3.51
C ASN A 33 15.72 -5.15 -5.04
N VAL A 34 14.59 -4.58 -5.48
CA VAL A 34 14.23 -4.38 -6.88
C VAL A 34 14.62 -2.96 -7.27
N LEU A 35 15.71 -2.80 -8.02
CA LEU A 35 16.34 -1.51 -8.34
C LEU A 35 15.45 -0.52 -9.13
N PHE A 36 14.38 -0.99 -9.74
CA PHE A 36 13.47 -0.17 -10.56
C PHE A 36 12.10 0.06 -9.90
N GLY A 37 11.87 -0.54 -8.74
CA GLY A 37 10.63 -0.38 -7.97
C GLY A 37 10.76 0.71 -6.93
N VAL A 38 9.83 1.67 -6.89
CA VAL A 38 9.74 2.65 -5.82
C VAL A 38 8.86 2.07 -4.71
N GLN A 39 9.47 1.86 -3.53
CA GLN A 39 8.78 1.35 -2.35
C GLN A 39 8.18 2.46 -1.49
N SER A 40 8.81 3.62 -1.47
CA SER A 40 8.31 4.78 -0.75
C SER A 40 8.74 6.06 -1.45
N VAL A 41 7.96 7.12 -1.30
CA VAL A 41 8.25 8.42 -1.91
C VAL A 41 7.88 9.57 -0.99
N ARG A 42 8.71 10.60 -0.99
CA ARG A 42 8.40 11.90 -0.42
C ARG A 42 8.43 12.96 -1.51
N MET A 43 7.32 13.65 -1.72
CA MET A 43 7.28 14.83 -2.59
C MET A 43 7.95 16.02 -1.87
N LYS A 44 8.76 16.80 -2.60
CA LYS A 44 9.38 18.04 -2.07
C LYS A 44 8.41 19.22 -2.04
N SER A 45 7.31 19.10 -2.76
CA SER A 45 6.17 20.03 -2.72
C SER A 45 5.03 19.46 -1.91
N ASP A 46 4.06 20.31 -1.54
CA ASP A 46 2.82 19.90 -0.87
C ASP A 46 1.82 19.24 -1.84
N SER A 47 2.29 18.40 -2.73
CA SER A 47 1.46 17.66 -3.69
C SER A 47 1.23 16.22 -3.25
N LEU A 48 0.16 15.63 -3.75
CA LEU A 48 -0.03 14.18 -3.74
C LEU A 48 1.06 13.51 -4.59
N THR A 49 1.27 12.22 -4.36
CA THR A 49 2.35 11.43 -4.97
C THR A 49 2.03 10.96 -6.37
N GLY A 50 0.74 10.84 -6.71
CA GLY A 50 0.26 10.17 -7.91
C GLY A 50 0.29 8.64 -7.81
N MET A 51 0.61 8.08 -6.64
CA MET A 51 0.75 6.65 -6.39
C MET A 51 -0.40 6.10 -5.53
N TYR A 52 -0.37 4.83 -5.21
CA TYR A 52 -1.41 4.13 -4.43
C TYR A 52 -1.64 4.73 -3.02
N TYR A 53 -0.65 5.34 -2.39
CA TYR A 53 -0.82 6.03 -1.10
C TYR A 53 -1.94 7.07 -1.13
N ASP A 54 -2.08 7.78 -2.26
CA ASP A 54 -3.11 8.81 -2.41
C ASP A 54 -4.51 8.20 -2.46
N TYR A 55 -4.63 6.97 -2.94
CA TYR A 55 -5.88 6.20 -2.94
C TYR A 55 -6.22 5.69 -1.54
N ALA A 56 -5.20 5.24 -0.77
CA ALA A 56 -5.37 4.80 0.61
C ALA A 56 -5.93 5.90 1.52
N LEU A 57 -5.74 7.20 1.19
CA LEU A 57 -6.31 8.34 1.91
C LEU A 57 -7.85 8.35 1.95
N ALA A 58 -8.51 7.53 1.16
CA ALA A 58 -9.95 7.34 1.27
C ALA A 58 -10.35 6.60 2.56
N ALA A 59 -9.48 5.74 3.11
CA ALA A 59 -9.80 4.95 4.29
C ALA A 59 -10.14 5.81 5.54
N PRO A 60 -9.38 6.86 5.89
CA PRO A 60 -9.78 7.76 6.96
C PRO A 60 -11.15 8.42 6.74
N VAL A 61 -11.45 8.86 5.52
CA VAL A 61 -12.76 9.46 5.20
C VAL A 61 -13.88 8.42 5.26
N MET A 62 -13.64 7.20 4.79
CA MET A 62 -14.55 6.06 4.91
C MET A 62 -14.83 5.68 6.37
N ALA A 63 -13.88 5.92 7.27
CA ALA A 63 -14.02 5.74 8.72
C ALA A 63 -14.62 6.97 9.42
N GLY A 64 -15.04 8.00 8.67
CA GLY A 64 -15.64 9.23 9.21
C GLY A 64 -14.64 10.17 9.89
N LEU A 65 -13.35 10.06 9.57
CA LEU A 65 -12.33 10.97 10.09
C LEU A 65 -12.25 12.25 9.24
N ASP A 66 -12.11 13.37 9.90
CA ASP A 66 -11.82 14.66 9.31
C ASP A 66 -11.00 15.54 10.28
N GLN A 67 -10.82 16.81 9.94
CA GLN A 67 -10.06 17.75 10.77
C GLN A 67 -10.74 18.03 12.14
N SER A 68 -12.06 17.86 12.25
CA SER A 68 -12.82 18.08 13.48
C SER A 68 -13.04 16.78 14.28
N ASN A 69 -12.88 15.64 13.63
CA ASN A 69 -13.02 14.30 14.20
C ASN A 69 -11.73 13.48 13.95
N PRO A 70 -10.65 13.77 14.69
CA PRO A 70 -9.42 13.02 14.57
C PRO A 70 -9.58 11.61 15.16
N GLY A 71 -8.83 10.65 14.63
CA GLY A 71 -8.90 9.25 15.05
C GLY A 71 -7.54 8.62 15.30
N ARG A 72 -7.53 7.30 15.33
CA ARG A 72 -6.35 6.48 15.51
C ARG A 72 -6.08 5.70 14.23
N ILE A 73 -4.89 5.87 13.67
CA ILE A 73 -4.45 5.23 12.42
C ILE A 73 -3.26 4.34 12.74
N LEU A 74 -3.35 3.07 12.39
CA LEU A 74 -2.26 2.11 12.47
C LEU A 74 -1.79 1.75 11.05
N ILE A 75 -0.48 1.70 10.86
CA ILE A 75 0.15 1.37 9.59
C ILE A 75 1.08 0.17 9.80
N LEU A 76 0.73 -0.97 9.21
CA LEU A 76 1.56 -2.18 9.22
C LEU A 76 2.37 -2.22 7.91
N GLY A 77 3.69 -2.02 8.03
CA GLY A 77 4.58 -1.75 6.91
C GLY A 77 4.66 -0.24 6.65
N ASN A 78 5.20 0.51 7.63
CA ASN A 78 5.26 1.98 7.53
C ASN A 78 6.18 2.47 6.40
N GLY A 79 7.17 1.68 6.00
CA GLY A 79 8.19 2.12 5.06
C GLY A 79 8.84 3.42 5.50
N THR A 80 9.02 4.37 4.58
CA THR A 80 9.52 5.70 4.94
C THR A 80 8.43 6.67 5.41
N GLY A 81 7.20 6.20 5.59
CA GLY A 81 6.11 6.97 6.15
C GLY A 81 5.38 7.87 5.14
N THR A 82 5.30 7.49 3.87
CA THR A 82 4.57 8.25 2.84
C THR A 82 3.12 8.46 3.25
N PHE A 83 2.38 7.38 3.54
CA PHE A 83 0.98 7.46 3.96
C PHE A 83 0.83 8.14 5.33
N ALA A 84 1.72 7.85 6.29
CA ALA A 84 1.73 8.50 7.60
C ALA A 84 1.84 10.03 7.49
N THR A 85 2.78 10.51 6.66
CA THR A 85 2.99 11.93 6.41
C THR A 85 1.77 12.59 5.77
N GLN A 86 1.14 11.92 4.80
CA GLN A 86 -0.11 12.39 4.21
C GLN A 86 -1.25 12.44 5.24
N CYS A 87 -1.39 11.42 6.08
CA CYS A 87 -2.39 11.41 7.15
C CYS A 87 -2.17 12.54 8.15
N THR A 88 -0.93 12.83 8.53
CA THR A 88 -0.61 13.99 9.41
C THR A 88 -1.08 15.31 8.78
N ARG A 89 -0.93 15.45 7.46
CA ARG A 89 -1.35 16.66 6.73
C ARG A 89 -2.86 16.79 6.62
N TYR A 90 -3.55 15.74 6.20
CA TYR A 90 -4.97 15.81 5.84
C TYR A 90 -5.92 15.57 7.01
N PHE A 91 -5.45 14.84 8.04
CA PHE A 91 -6.22 14.50 9.24
C PHE A 91 -5.49 14.95 10.51
N PRO A 92 -5.22 16.26 10.65
CA PRO A 92 -4.46 16.80 11.78
C PRO A 92 -5.15 16.46 13.11
N GLY A 93 -4.33 16.13 14.13
CA GLY A 93 -4.82 15.68 15.42
C GLY A 93 -5.04 14.18 15.53
N SER A 94 -5.07 13.43 14.43
CA SER A 94 -5.10 11.97 14.47
C SER A 94 -3.80 11.40 15.05
N LYS A 95 -3.93 10.33 15.83
CA LYS A 95 -2.79 9.58 16.36
C LYS A 95 -2.36 8.53 15.35
N ILE A 96 -1.14 8.67 14.83
CA ILE A 96 -0.61 7.80 13.79
C ILE A 96 0.50 6.94 14.39
N SER A 97 0.30 5.62 14.32
CA SER A 97 1.27 4.62 14.76
C SER A 97 1.72 3.80 13.55
N GLY A 98 3.01 3.77 13.30
CA GLY A 98 3.63 2.96 12.26
C GLY A 98 4.33 1.74 12.86
N VAL A 99 4.28 0.61 12.16
CA VAL A 99 5.08 -0.58 12.46
C VAL A 99 5.93 -0.89 11.24
N GLU A 100 7.25 -0.96 11.44
CA GLU A 100 8.21 -1.27 10.40
C GLU A 100 9.19 -2.31 10.91
N ILE A 101 9.40 -3.37 10.13
CA ILE A 101 10.29 -4.46 10.57
C ILE A 101 11.76 -4.08 10.42
N ASP A 102 12.07 -3.21 9.47
CA ASP A 102 13.43 -2.78 9.14
C ASP A 102 13.75 -1.44 9.81
N ASP A 103 14.54 -1.47 10.88
CA ASP A 103 14.98 -0.27 11.61
C ASP A 103 15.76 0.69 10.72
N LYS A 104 16.48 0.15 9.73
CA LYS A 104 17.24 0.97 8.77
C LYS A 104 16.32 1.82 7.90
N ILE A 105 15.17 1.27 7.48
CA ILE A 105 14.16 2.04 6.74
C ILE A 105 13.61 3.16 7.63
N THR A 106 13.35 2.90 8.91
CA THR A 106 12.92 3.95 9.86
C THR A 106 13.96 5.05 10.05
N ASP A 107 15.25 4.71 10.09
CA ASP A 107 16.34 5.70 10.14
C ASP A 107 16.40 6.55 8.86
N LEU A 108 16.25 5.91 7.70
CA LEU A 108 16.20 6.61 6.42
C LEU A 108 14.96 7.51 6.31
N ALA A 109 13.81 7.07 6.85
CA ALA A 109 12.58 7.85 6.90
C ALA A 109 12.79 9.20 7.61
N LYS A 110 13.46 9.19 8.76
CA LYS A 110 13.79 10.38 9.54
C LYS A 110 14.84 11.26 8.82
N THR A 111 15.84 10.63 8.21
CA THR A 111 16.98 11.33 7.62
C THR A 111 16.63 12.00 6.28
N TYR A 112 15.94 11.29 5.39
CA TYR A 112 15.74 11.72 4.01
C TYR A 112 14.28 12.03 3.66
N PHE A 113 13.32 11.39 4.36
CA PHE A 113 11.90 11.49 3.99
C PHE A 113 11.11 12.46 4.87
N ALA A 114 11.77 13.14 5.81
CA ALA A 114 11.13 14.09 6.74
C ALA A 114 9.89 13.50 7.43
N LEU A 115 9.99 12.24 7.87
CA LEU A 115 8.94 11.61 8.66
C LEU A 115 8.58 12.51 9.85
N PRO A 116 7.30 12.89 10.02
CA PRO A 116 6.92 13.77 11.12
C PRO A 116 7.21 13.16 12.49
N GLU A 117 7.73 13.94 13.43
CA GLU A 117 8.00 13.49 14.81
C GLU A 117 6.74 13.05 15.56
N THR A 118 5.56 13.47 15.09
CA THR A 118 4.25 13.07 15.64
C THR A 118 3.81 11.67 15.24
N VAL A 119 4.51 11.04 14.29
CA VAL A 119 4.29 9.64 13.90
C VAL A 119 5.14 8.75 14.78
N ASP A 120 4.48 7.91 15.58
CA ASP A 120 5.14 6.95 16.46
C ASP A 120 5.43 5.66 15.67
N VAL A 121 6.71 5.38 15.42
CA VAL A 121 7.12 4.17 14.67
C VAL A 121 7.80 3.18 15.59
N THR A 122 7.22 1.97 15.64
CA THR A 122 7.76 0.82 16.37
C THR A 122 8.43 -0.14 15.40
N THR A 123 9.70 -0.49 15.67
CA THR A 123 10.40 -1.54 14.92
C THR A 123 9.96 -2.91 15.44
N TYR A 124 9.09 -3.57 14.68
CA TYR A 124 8.57 -4.89 15.04
C TYR A 124 7.92 -5.59 13.82
N ASP A 125 7.68 -6.91 13.93
CA ASP A 125 6.83 -7.65 12.99
C ASP A 125 5.37 -7.20 13.13
N GLY A 126 4.70 -6.89 12.00
CA GLY A 126 3.36 -6.30 12.02
C GLY A 126 2.30 -7.20 12.65
N ARG A 127 2.35 -8.52 12.41
CA ARG A 127 1.42 -9.49 13.01
C ARG A 127 1.69 -9.66 14.51
N ALA A 128 2.95 -9.82 14.88
CA ALA A 128 3.33 -9.93 16.29
C ALA A 128 3.01 -8.68 17.08
N TYR A 129 3.09 -7.50 16.44
CA TYR A 129 2.66 -6.24 17.03
C TYR A 129 1.17 -6.25 17.37
N LEU A 130 0.30 -6.63 16.42
CA LEU A 130 -1.15 -6.75 16.68
C LEU A 130 -1.47 -7.73 17.81
N GLN A 131 -0.71 -8.84 17.92
CA GLN A 131 -0.89 -9.80 19.01
C GLN A 131 -0.48 -9.27 20.39
N ALA A 132 0.41 -8.26 20.42
CA ALA A 132 0.97 -7.73 21.65
C ALA A 132 0.26 -6.48 22.18
N ILE A 133 -0.51 -5.78 21.34
CA ILE A 133 -1.20 -4.54 21.72
C ILE A 133 -2.64 -4.77 22.12
N GLU A 134 -3.15 -3.83 22.89
CA GLU A 134 -4.58 -3.69 23.19
C GLU A 134 -5.10 -2.39 22.54
N GLY A 135 -6.40 -2.37 22.23
CA GLY A 135 -7.09 -1.20 21.73
C GLY A 135 -7.47 -1.29 20.26
N GLN A 136 -8.20 -0.28 19.82
CA GLN A 136 -8.81 -0.25 18.50
C GLN A 136 -8.36 0.98 17.72
N TYR A 137 -8.41 0.87 16.38
CA TYR A 137 -8.04 1.89 15.43
C TYR A 137 -9.19 2.16 14.46
N ASP A 138 -9.35 3.40 14.09
CA ASP A 138 -10.35 3.80 13.09
C ASP A 138 -9.89 3.40 11.68
N VAL A 139 -8.57 3.38 11.46
CA VAL A 139 -7.97 2.92 10.21
C VAL A 139 -6.80 1.99 10.52
N ILE A 140 -6.75 0.86 9.82
CA ILE A 140 -5.57 -0.01 9.78
C ILE A 140 -5.15 -0.17 8.33
N GLN A 141 -3.97 0.37 7.97
CA GLN A 141 -3.34 0.10 6.68
C GLN A 141 -2.45 -1.12 6.78
N VAL A 142 -2.56 -2.01 5.79
CA VAL A 142 -1.67 -3.17 5.60
C VAL A 142 -0.92 -2.98 4.29
N ASP A 143 0.35 -2.65 4.40
CA ASP A 143 1.25 -2.39 3.26
C ASP A 143 2.64 -3.01 3.53
N ALA A 144 2.66 -4.21 4.07
CA ALA A 144 3.87 -4.92 4.44
C ALA A 144 4.23 -5.92 3.34
N TYR A 145 5.08 -5.49 2.42
CA TYR A 145 5.60 -6.33 1.36
C TYR A 145 7.06 -6.68 1.62
N GLN A 146 7.40 -7.94 1.40
CA GLN A 146 8.77 -8.37 1.22
C GLN A 146 8.96 -8.61 -0.28
N ASP A 147 9.81 -7.78 -0.90
CA ASP A 147 9.98 -7.72 -2.35
C ASP A 147 8.67 -7.39 -3.09
N ILE A 148 8.00 -8.40 -3.64
CA ILE A 148 6.81 -8.22 -4.48
C ILE A 148 5.57 -8.82 -3.82
N THR A 149 5.74 -9.69 -2.83
CA THR A 149 4.63 -10.43 -2.21
C THR A 149 4.39 -10.02 -0.77
N ILE A 150 3.12 -10.08 -0.35
CA ILE A 150 2.80 -9.98 1.07
C ILE A 150 3.34 -11.23 1.79
N PRO A 151 3.96 -11.10 2.98
CA PRO A 151 4.41 -12.26 3.74
C PRO A 151 3.24 -13.18 4.10
N PHE A 152 3.47 -14.50 4.04
CA PHE A 152 2.40 -15.49 4.28
C PHE A 152 1.69 -15.28 5.62
N GLN A 153 2.42 -14.90 6.68
CA GLN A 153 1.87 -14.65 8.01
C GLN A 153 0.95 -13.41 8.07
N MET A 154 0.92 -12.57 7.04
CA MET A 154 0.05 -11.40 6.92
C MET A 154 -1.01 -11.55 5.81
N SER A 155 -1.25 -12.77 5.35
CA SER A 155 -2.17 -13.05 4.24
C SER A 155 -3.34 -13.97 4.61
N SER A 156 -3.34 -14.54 5.81
CA SER A 156 -4.27 -15.56 6.25
C SER A 156 -5.54 -15.02 6.93
N THR A 157 -6.57 -15.85 7.03
CA THR A 157 -7.77 -15.55 7.83
C THR A 157 -7.44 -15.22 9.27
N GLU A 158 -6.45 -15.89 9.84
CA GLU A 158 -5.99 -15.67 11.22
C GLU A 158 -5.42 -14.26 11.38
N PHE A 159 -4.62 -13.80 10.42
CA PHE A 159 -4.11 -12.43 10.44
C PHE A 159 -5.23 -11.39 10.27
N PHE A 160 -6.09 -11.56 9.27
CA PHE A 160 -7.18 -10.60 9.05
C PHE A 160 -8.22 -10.63 10.17
N THR A 161 -8.34 -11.74 10.92
CA THR A 161 -9.14 -11.79 12.17
C THR A 161 -8.52 -10.90 13.24
N LEU A 162 -7.19 -10.93 13.43
CA LEU A 162 -6.50 -10.00 14.34
C LEU A 162 -6.73 -8.54 13.91
N VAL A 163 -6.62 -8.23 12.62
CA VAL A 163 -6.90 -6.87 12.12
C VAL A 163 -8.33 -6.45 12.47
N LYS A 164 -9.30 -7.32 12.21
CA LYS A 164 -10.72 -7.09 12.51
C LYS A 164 -10.97 -6.81 14.00
N GLU A 165 -10.33 -7.55 14.90
CA GLU A 165 -10.44 -7.38 16.35
C GLU A 165 -9.90 -6.02 16.83
N HIS A 166 -8.93 -5.46 16.09
CA HIS A 166 -8.34 -4.15 16.37
C HIS A 166 -8.99 -2.99 15.62
N LEU A 167 -10.00 -3.24 14.78
CA LEU A 167 -10.79 -2.16 14.18
C LEU A 167 -11.85 -1.64 15.17
N ALA A 168 -11.96 -0.32 15.28
CA ALA A 168 -13.04 0.33 15.99
C ALA A 168 -14.37 0.11 15.25
N PRO A 169 -15.53 0.27 15.93
CA PRO A 169 -16.82 0.28 15.25
C PRO A 169 -16.85 1.32 14.13
N GLY A 170 -17.20 0.92 12.92
CA GLY A 170 -17.13 1.76 11.71
C GLY A 170 -15.72 1.94 11.13
N GLY A 171 -14.71 1.32 11.74
CA GLY A 171 -13.34 1.37 11.25
C GLY A 171 -13.14 0.69 9.92
N VAL A 172 -12.09 1.12 9.20
CA VAL A 172 -11.77 0.66 7.85
C VAL A 172 -10.34 0.12 7.79
N MET A 173 -10.19 -1.11 7.29
CA MET A 173 -8.93 -1.64 6.85
C MET A 173 -8.69 -1.25 5.40
N VAL A 174 -7.47 -0.80 5.07
CA VAL A 174 -7.01 -0.62 3.69
C VAL A 174 -5.78 -1.47 3.45
N VAL A 175 -5.79 -2.22 2.35
CA VAL A 175 -4.70 -3.14 1.97
C VAL A 175 -4.20 -2.78 0.58
N ASN A 176 -2.90 -2.50 0.47
CA ASN A 176 -2.26 -2.41 -0.83
C ASN A 176 -2.09 -3.82 -1.41
N LEU A 177 -2.66 -4.08 -2.56
CA LEU A 177 -2.48 -5.32 -3.31
C LEU A 177 -1.57 -5.02 -4.50
N ASN A 178 -0.31 -5.42 -4.39
CA ASN A 178 0.63 -5.25 -5.49
C ASN A 178 0.38 -6.30 -6.58
N MET A 179 0.76 -5.98 -7.83
CA MET A 179 0.66 -6.87 -9.00
C MET A 179 -0.76 -7.41 -9.21
N HIS A 180 -1.75 -6.50 -9.21
CA HIS A 180 -3.15 -6.89 -9.36
C HIS A 180 -3.39 -7.68 -10.66
N SER A 181 -4.19 -8.71 -10.56
CA SER A 181 -4.60 -9.54 -11.67
C SER A 181 -6.02 -10.04 -11.40
N ASP A 182 -6.87 -9.97 -12.42
CA ASP A 182 -8.21 -10.55 -12.41
C ASP A 182 -8.22 -12.02 -12.87
N GLY A 183 -7.02 -12.61 -13.08
CA GLY A 183 -6.86 -14.00 -13.44
C GLY A 183 -7.37 -14.95 -12.35
N GLU A 184 -8.09 -15.97 -12.73
CA GLU A 184 -8.52 -17.05 -11.82
C GLU A 184 -7.28 -17.69 -11.16
N GLY A 185 -7.31 -17.79 -9.84
CA GLY A 185 -6.22 -18.35 -9.05
C GLY A 185 -5.04 -17.40 -8.82
N SER A 186 -5.20 -16.12 -9.10
CA SER A 186 -4.20 -15.11 -8.77
C SER A 186 -4.05 -14.92 -7.26
N ILE A 187 -2.90 -14.37 -6.83
CA ILE A 187 -2.67 -14.01 -5.43
C ILE A 187 -3.69 -12.95 -4.96
N ASN A 188 -4.05 -12.01 -5.83
CA ASN A 188 -5.02 -10.96 -5.52
C ASN A 188 -6.41 -11.55 -5.28
N GLN A 189 -6.84 -12.52 -6.09
CA GLN A 189 -8.10 -13.22 -5.87
C GLN A 189 -8.08 -13.92 -4.51
N ALA A 190 -7.03 -14.66 -4.18
CA ALA A 190 -6.93 -15.38 -2.92
C ALA A 190 -6.96 -14.42 -1.72
N LEU A 191 -6.24 -13.28 -1.77
CA LEU A 191 -6.28 -12.27 -0.71
C LEU A 191 -7.66 -11.62 -0.59
N CYS A 192 -8.27 -11.22 -1.72
CA CYS A 192 -9.61 -10.63 -1.71
C CYS A 192 -10.67 -11.61 -1.17
N ASP A 193 -10.63 -12.88 -1.58
CA ASP A 193 -11.55 -13.93 -1.08
C ASP A 193 -11.36 -14.14 0.42
N THR A 194 -10.11 -14.18 0.88
CA THR A 194 -9.78 -14.34 2.31
C THR A 194 -10.34 -13.19 3.13
N ILE A 195 -10.14 -11.95 2.69
CA ILE A 195 -10.67 -10.77 3.38
C ILE A 195 -12.20 -10.76 3.33
N ALA A 196 -12.80 -11.03 2.18
CA ALA A 196 -14.26 -11.05 2.01
C ALA A 196 -14.96 -12.17 2.80
N SER A 197 -14.24 -13.22 3.20
CA SER A 197 -14.79 -14.23 4.11
C SER A 197 -15.00 -13.73 5.55
N LEU A 198 -14.33 -12.63 5.92
CA LEU A 198 -14.33 -12.05 7.26
C LEU A 198 -15.07 -10.71 7.35
N PHE A 199 -15.08 -9.95 6.25
CA PHE A 199 -15.63 -8.59 6.17
C PHE A 199 -16.82 -8.56 5.21
N PRO A 200 -17.99 -8.05 5.65
CA PRO A 200 -19.18 -7.97 4.81
C PRO A 200 -19.11 -6.87 3.75
N HIS A 201 -18.30 -5.84 3.96
CA HIS A 201 -18.14 -4.71 3.06
C HIS A 201 -16.72 -4.67 2.53
N VAL A 202 -16.52 -5.11 1.29
CA VAL A 202 -15.20 -5.13 0.63
C VAL A 202 -15.31 -4.43 -0.72
N TYR A 203 -14.42 -3.47 -0.95
CA TYR A 203 -14.32 -2.70 -2.18
C TYR A 203 -12.89 -2.67 -2.67
N THR A 204 -12.70 -2.67 -3.98
CA THR A 204 -11.39 -2.55 -4.60
C THR A 204 -11.36 -1.40 -5.59
N VAL A 205 -10.18 -0.78 -5.77
CA VAL A 205 -9.92 0.22 -6.80
C VAL A 205 -8.53 -0.01 -7.39
N ASP A 206 -8.45 -0.06 -8.72
CA ASP A 206 -7.18 -0.16 -9.44
C ASP A 206 -6.55 1.22 -9.60
N ILE A 207 -5.23 1.30 -9.43
CA ILE A 207 -4.49 2.53 -9.62
C ILE A 207 -4.07 2.64 -11.10
N PRO A 208 -4.58 3.63 -11.84
CA PRO A 208 -4.28 3.78 -13.25
C PRO A 208 -2.78 3.91 -13.51
N GLY A 209 -2.25 3.07 -14.41
CA GLY A 209 -0.84 3.09 -14.80
C GLY A 209 0.12 2.45 -13.80
N ALA A 210 -0.39 1.84 -12.72
CA ALA A 210 0.40 1.08 -11.75
C ALA A 210 -0.08 -0.37 -11.65
N THR A 211 0.70 -1.21 -11.01
CA THR A 211 0.35 -2.61 -10.72
C THR A 211 -0.37 -2.78 -9.38
N ASN A 212 -0.68 -1.67 -8.72
CA ASN A 212 -1.33 -1.66 -7.41
C ASN A 212 -2.85 -1.59 -7.52
N ARG A 213 -3.49 -2.24 -6.55
CA ARG A 213 -4.94 -2.18 -6.27
C ARG A 213 -5.10 -1.91 -4.79
N GLU A 214 -5.90 -0.91 -4.41
CA GLU A 214 -6.29 -0.74 -3.02
C GLU A 214 -7.58 -1.51 -2.73
N LEU A 215 -7.58 -2.23 -1.60
CA LEU A 215 -8.74 -2.92 -1.08
C LEU A 215 -9.16 -2.25 0.23
N PHE A 216 -10.43 -1.88 0.34
CA PHE A 216 -11.03 -1.35 1.56
C PHE A 216 -12.02 -2.35 2.13
N ALA A 217 -11.93 -2.60 3.44
CA ALA A 217 -12.82 -3.53 4.13
C ALA A 217 -13.32 -2.95 5.46
N SER A 218 -14.60 -3.15 5.76
CA SER A 218 -15.22 -2.75 7.03
C SER A 218 -16.22 -3.81 7.52
N MET A 219 -16.36 -3.86 8.84
CA MET A 219 -17.36 -4.73 9.49
C MET A 219 -18.72 -4.05 9.61
N ASP A 220 -18.71 -2.77 9.95
CA ASP A 220 -19.89 -2.01 10.34
C ASP A 220 -20.05 -0.81 9.42
N GLY A 221 -21.19 -0.75 8.75
CA GLY A 221 -21.46 0.32 7.80
C GLY A 221 -20.79 0.10 6.44
N ASP A 222 -21.33 0.76 5.44
CA ASP A 222 -20.82 0.70 4.08
C ASP A 222 -19.78 1.82 3.85
N PRO A 223 -18.48 1.50 3.69
CA PRO A 223 -17.44 2.49 3.53
C PRO A 223 -17.64 3.36 2.27
N LEU A 224 -18.22 2.81 1.19
CA LEU A 224 -18.55 3.59 0.00
C LEU A 224 -19.61 4.65 0.29
N ARG A 225 -20.62 4.29 1.08
CA ARG A 225 -21.67 5.22 1.48
C ARG A 225 -21.11 6.34 2.37
N THR A 226 -20.27 6.00 3.34
CA THR A 226 -19.61 6.98 4.20
C THR A 226 -18.73 7.92 3.40
N LEU A 227 -17.91 7.40 2.47
CA LEU A 227 -17.10 8.22 1.58
C LEU A 227 -17.95 9.22 0.80
N ALA A 228 -19.08 8.77 0.22
CA ALA A 228 -19.97 9.64 -0.55
C ALA A 228 -20.60 10.76 0.30
N GLN A 229 -20.84 10.51 1.58
CA GLN A 229 -21.41 11.47 2.52
C GLN A 229 -20.35 12.47 3.03
N GLU A 230 -19.17 11.97 3.41
CA GLU A 230 -18.16 12.74 4.14
C GLU A 230 -17.16 13.47 3.24
N LYS A 231 -16.93 13.04 2.00
CA LYS A 231 -15.97 13.70 1.10
C LYS A 231 -16.25 15.19 0.87
N GLY A 232 -17.51 15.61 1.00
CA GLY A 232 -17.92 17.02 0.89
C GLY A 232 -17.37 17.91 2.00
N SER A 233 -17.10 17.37 3.18
CA SER A 233 -16.53 18.06 4.33
C SER A 233 -15.02 18.30 4.21
N VAL A 234 -14.34 17.54 3.34
CA VAL A 234 -12.90 17.66 3.11
C VAL A 234 -12.57 19.02 2.51
N THR A 235 -11.79 19.82 3.22
CA THR A 235 -11.45 21.20 2.81
C THR A 235 -10.33 21.25 1.77
N ALA A 236 -9.38 20.30 1.81
CA ALA A 236 -8.26 20.22 0.87
C ALA A 236 -8.74 19.80 -0.52
N SER A 237 -8.57 20.68 -1.49
CA SER A 237 -9.08 20.47 -2.86
C SER A 237 -8.39 19.34 -3.60
N ASP A 238 -7.09 19.14 -3.37
CA ASP A 238 -6.31 18.06 -3.94
C ASP A 238 -6.79 16.69 -3.41
N LEU A 239 -7.00 16.56 -2.09
CA LEU A 239 -7.57 15.36 -1.50
C LEU A 239 -8.99 15.10 -2.02
N ARG A 240 -9.84 16.13 -2.08
CA ARG A 240 -11.22 15.97 -2.60
C ARG A 240 -11.24 15.44 -4.03
N THR A 241 -10.38 15.99 -4.90
CA THR A 241 -10.23 15.51 -6.28
C THR A 241 -9.77 14.04 -6.31
N GLN A 242 -8.89 13.65 -5.39
CA GLN A 242 -8.44 12.26 -5.28
C GLN A 242 -9.56 11.33 -4.78
N LEU A 243 -10.35 11.76 -3.81
CA LEU A 243 -11.50 11.01 -3.32
C LEU A 243 -12.57 10.79 -4.40
N ASP A 244 -12.77 11.76 -5.29
CA ASP A 244 -13.65 11.59 -6.46
C ASP A 244 -13.15 10.47 -7.37
N LYS A 245 -11.84 10.43 -7.67
CA LYS A 245 -11.23 9.34 -8.47
C LYS A 245 -11.39 7.98 -7.79
N VAL A 246 -11.16 7.91 -6.46
CA VAL A 246 -11.34 6.68 -5.71
C VAL A 246 -12.79 6.24 -5.81
N GLN A 247 -13.75 7.09 -5.51
CA GLN A 247 -15.18 6.76 -5.54
C GLN A 247 -15.64 6.27 -6.92
N ASP A 248 -15.19 6.91 -7.99
CA ASP A 248 -15.54 6.54 -9.37
C ASP A 248 -14.92 5.17 -9.75
N GLY A 249 -13.73 4.86 -9.21
CA GLY A 249 -13.01 3.63 -9.45
C GLY A 249 -13.44 2.44 -8.59
N LEU A 250 -14.10 2.68 -7.44
CA LEU A 250 -14.46 1.61 -6.50
C LEU A 250 -15.40 0.58 -7.12
N ARG A 251 -15.09 -0.69 -6.85
CA ARG A 251 -15.91 -1.84 -7.23
C ARG A 251 -16.15 -2.71 -6.01
N HIS A 252 -17.40 -3.05 -5.77
CA HIS A 252 -17.76 -3.99 -4.71
C HIS A 252 -17.18 -5.38 -5.06
N TYR A 253 -16.48 -5.98 -4.10
CA TYR A 253 -15.92 -7.32 -4.26
C TYR A 253 -16.84 -8.34 -3.60
N VAL A 254 -17.24 -9.34 -4.39
CA VAL A 254 -17.99 -10.49 -3.89
C VAL A 254 -17.02 -11.64 -3.68
N GLY A 255 -16.88 -12.09 -2.43
CA GLY A 255 -15.94 -13.15 -2.06
C GLY A 255 -16.21 -14.46 -2.78
N GLY A 256 -15.13 -15.20 -3.02
CA GLY A 256 -15.10 -16.54 -3.57
C GLY A 256 -14.66 -17.58 -2.55
N GLU A 257 -14.09 -18.68 -3.03
CA GLU A 257 -13.76 -19.87 -2.21
C GLU A 257 -12.25 -20.02 -1.94
N ARG A 258 -11.40 -19.09 -2.42
CA ARG A 258 -9.93 -19.19 -2.29
C ARG A 258 -9.45 -18.57 -1.00
N ILE A 259 -9.62 -19.27 0.10
CA ILE A 259 -9.32 -18.79 1.43
C ILE A 259 -7.89 -19.23 1.82
N LEU A 260 -7.07 -18.26 2.22
CA LEU A 260 -5.74 -18.49 2.78
C LEU A 260 -5.86 -18.65 4.30
N THR A 261 -5.15 -19.65 4.82
CA THR A 261 -5.02 -19.90 6.27
C THR A 261 -3.55 -20.01 6.62
N ASP A 262 -3.20 -19.94 7.90
CA ASP A 262 -1.81 -20.11 8.35
C ASP A 262 -1.19 -21.44 7.88
N ASP A 263 -2.01 -22.47 7.75
CA ASP A 263 -1.57 -23.78 7.26
C ASP A 263 -1.53 -23.87 5.72
N GLN A 264 -2.21 -22.97 5.02
CA GLN A 264 -2.37 -22.99 3.55
C GLN A 264 -2.36 -21.58 2.96
N ALA A 265 -1.21 -20.93 2.95
CA ALA A 265 -0.99 -19.63 2.33
C ALA A 265 0.22 -19.69 1.37
N PRO A 266 0.07 -20.27 0.17
CA PRO A 266 1.19 -20.41 -0.78
C PRO A 266 1.46 -19.10 -1.54
N VAL A 267 1.57 -17.98 -0.83
CA VAL A 267 1.67 -16.63 -1.42
C VAL A 267 2.94 -16.44 -2.26
N GLU A 268 4.05 -17.07 -1.87
CA GLU A 268 5.29 -17.01 -2.64
C GLU A 268 5.12 -17.66 -4.01
N VAL A 269 4.46 -18.83 -4.07
CA VAL A 269 4.20 -19.53 -5.33
C VAL A 269 3.22 -18.75 -6.20
N LEU A 270 2.19 -18.16 -5.60
CA LEU A 270 1.21 -17.34 -6.32
C LEU A 270 1.85 -16.03 -6.80
N GLY A 271 2.71 -15.41 -6.00
CA GLY A 271 3.48 -14.22 -6.36
C GLY A 271 4.45 -14.51 -7.52
N MET A 272 5.19 -15.60 -7.46
CA MET A 272 6.09 -16.01 -8.57
C MET A 272 5.31 -16.18 -9.88
N ARG A 273 4.12 -16.77 -9.86
CA ARG A 273 3.28 -16.89 -11.07
C ARG A 273 2.83 -15.53 -11.61
N ALA A 274 2.55 -14.57 -10.73
CA ALA A 274 2.23 -13.21 -11.15
C ALA A 274 3.42 -12.53 -11.82
N ILE A 275 4.63 -12.70 -11.27
CA ILE A 275 5.89 -12.20 -11.85
C ILE A 275 6.14 -12.85 -13.23
N ASP A 276 6.00 -14.16 -13.33
CA ASP A 276 6.18 -14.88 -14.60
C ASP A 276 5.22 -14.35 -15.67
N GLY A 277 3.96 -14.08 -15.26
CA GLY A 277 2.96 -13.51 -16.16
C GLY A 277 3.35 -12.11 -16.66
N LEU A 278 3.87 -11.25 -15.78
CA LEU A 278 4.35 -9.90 -16.16
C LEU A 278 5.57 -9.98 -17.08
N ILE A 279 6.55 -10.81 -16.74
CA ILE A 279 7.74 -11.01 -17.58
C ILE A 279 7.34 -11.50 -18.98
N GLN A 280 6.40 -12.45 -19.06
CA GLN A 280 5.91 -12.95 -20.35
C GLN A 280 5.19 -11.85 -21.14
N ALA A 281 4.36 -11.04 -20.50
CA ALA A 281 3.66 -9.94 -21.17
C ALA A 281 4.65 -8.89 -21.68
N GLU A 282 5.66 -8.54 -20.90
CA GLU A 282 6.71 -7.60 -21.28
C GLU A 282 7.58 -8.15 -22.42
N LEU A 283 7.96 -9.41 -22.35
CA LEU A 283 8.68 -10.07 -23.45
C LEU A 283 7.87 -10.09 -24.75
N GLN A 284 6.56 -10.35 -24.67
CA GLN A 284 5.69 -10.30 -25.85
C GLN A 284 5.57 -8.88 -26.41
N TYR A 285 5.51 -7.87 -25.55
CA TYR A 285 5.51 -6.46 -25.96
C TYR A 285 6.80 -6.09 -26.71
N TYR A 286 7.98 -6.41 -26.15
CA TYR A 286 9.25 -6.15 -26.83
C TYR A 286 9.44 -6.97 -28.11
N GLN A 287 8.97 -8.22 -28.13
CA GLN A 287 8.96 -9.02 -29.36
C GLN A 287 8.09 -8.41 -30.45
N LYS A 288 6.95 -7.84 -30.09
CA LYS A 288 6.07 -7.14 -31.02
C LYS A 288 6.77 -5.92 -31.61
N ILE A 289 7.36 -5.06 -30.77
CA ILE A 289 8.12 -3.88 -31.22
C ILE A 289 9.26 -4.31 -32.16
N TYR A 290 10.01 -5.34 -31.78
CA TYR A 290 11.10 -5.84 -32.62
C TYR A 290 10.59 -6.32 -33.98
N ARG A 291 9.45 -6.99 -34.06
CA ARG A 291 8.86 -7.45 -35.33
C ARG A 291 8.34 -6.29 -36.18
N GLU A 292 7.78 -5.26 -35.59
CA GLU A 292 7.16 -4.12 -36.31
C GLU A 292 8.20 -3.06 -36.70
N GLU A 293 9.14 -2.76 -35.81
CA GLU A 293 10.07 -1.60 -35.92
C GLU A 293 11.55 -2.01 -35.93
N GLY A 294 11.84 -3.28 -35.79
CA GLY A 294 13.21 -3.82 -35.75
C GLY A 294 14.01 -3.41 -34.52
N LEU A 295 15.32 -3.59 -34.56
CA LEU A 295 16.22 -3.26 -33.43
C LEU A 295 16.16 -1.77 -33.05
N LYS A 296 15.90 -0.91 -34.00
CA LYS A 296 15.81 0.55 -33.76
C LYS A 296 14.61 0.93 -32.90
N GLY A 297 13.45 0.31 -33.13
CA GLY A 297 12.25 0.50 -32.30
C GLY A 297 12.47 -0.05 -30.91
N LEU A 298 13.14 -1.19 -30.77
CA LEU A 298 13.46 -1.76 -29.46
C LEU A 298 14.40 -0.86 -28.65
N LEU A 299 15.46 -0.34 -29.26
CA LEU A 299 16.41 0.57 -28.59
C LEU A 299 15.81 1.93 -28.21
N ALA A 300 14.71 2.34 -28.84
CA ALA A 300 14.01 3.58 -28.50
C ALA A 300 13.14 3.45 -27.23
N GLN A 301 13.00 2.26 -26.67
CA GLN A 301 12.26 2.01 -25.43
C GLN A 301 13.14 2.13 -24.17
N PHE A 302 14.47 2.16 -24.36
CA PHE A 302 15.49 2.32 -23.32
C PHE A 302 16.23 3.66 -23.47
#